data_369ae173d9d3c0855761fb8728b1ef65
#
_entry.id   369ae173d9d3c0855761fb8728b1ef65
#
_cell.length_a   1.000
_cell.length_b   1.000
_cell.length_c   1.000
_cell.angle_alpha   90.00
_cell.angle_beta   90.00
_cell.angle_gamma   90.00
#
_symmetry.space_group_name_H-M   'P 1'
#
loop_
_entity.id
_entity.type
_entity.pdbx_description
1 polymer ?
#
loop_
_entity_poly.entity_id
_entity_poly.type
_entity_poly.pdbx_seq_one_letter_code
_entity_poly.pdbx_strand_id
1 'polypeptide(L)'
;MQYHDMILEASDAAVVKNPDKSRTGKFKVRVLQSPAGEMKPEEAIAVEYDDKKLQESLGELEKRLLDREGLIALGRTLALLLLPPQQEGKPTGVRELLHASLSKAGVDGGIRMRLRLPPLLGVIPWEYMYVERVGGGNAMDGFLALDPRAAIIRHEVLPSPSPLPTLSGDIKMVAVLASGEGLPLLDLSKEKSDLEKVFKDQAGVQVQFIEEATLDEVQAAVPGAGIFYFAGHGVFTRQMGDIPGTYSGIGSLALEGETVAADQLGINLRGNGIRLAVLGGCETGRRDAVSVWSGIAPALVKAEIPAVVANQYSIRDICAIAFSRQFYRSLVGGMDIERAVSAGRIAAYNADLSGRDWGVPVLYLRATDGRLFEGAADGEVRQTARSAAEVDVDVRVKNVAEGGLVCGADVKRMVSGKLKVKVTVSDTVYDEVVGVRIDTLRNGHVSANVEAQTVGKGGRLTGVKIDNL
;
A
#
# COMPACT_ATOMS: atom_id res chain seq x y z
N MET A 1 -7.19 -7.79 11.15
CA MET A 1 -6.61 -8.78 10.18
C MET A 1 -5.27 -9.17 10.73
N GLN A 2 -4.96 -10.46 10.81
CA GLN A 2 -3.65 -10.93 11.25
C GLN A 2 -2.82 -11.31 10.02
N TYR A 3 -1.60 -10.75 9.91
CA TYR A 3 -0.68 -11.12 8.83
C TYR A 3 0.25 -12.24 9.26
N HIS A 4 0.48 -13.18 8.33
CA HIS A 4 1.47 -14.24 8.44
C HIS A 4 2.59 -13.99 7.46
N ASP A 5 3.84 -14.23 7.87
CA ASP A 5 4.99 -13.99 7.02
C ASP A 5 5.14 -15.08 5.94
N MET A 6 5.40 -14.64 4.71
CA MET A 6 5.94 -15.43 3.62
C MET A 6 7.23 -14.77 3.18
N ILE A 7 8.36 -15.45 3.41
CA ILE A 7 9.68 -14.90 3.11
C ILE A 7 10.16 -15.49 1.78
N LEU A 8 10.28 -14.63 0.77
CA LEU A 8 10.85 -14.97 -0.53
C LEU A 8 12.29 -14.49 -0.61
N GLU A 9 13.17 -15.36 -1.08
CA GLU A 9 14.57 -15.04 -1.32
C GLU A 9 14.87 -15.17 -2.81
N ALA A 10 15.43 -14.12 -3.40
CA ALA A 10 16.05 -14.18 -4.71
C ALA A 10 17.58 -14.17 -4.54
N SER A 11 18.29 -15.05 -5.23
CA SER A 11 19.75 -15.20 -5.17
C SER A 11 20.35 -15.34 -6.57
N ASP A 12 21.67 -15.31 -6.64
CA ASP A 12 22.45 -15.50 -7.88
C ASP A 12 22.04 -14.57 -9.04
N ALA A 13 21.59 -13.35 -8.72
CA ALA A 13 21.12 -12.42 -9.73
C ALA A 13 22.26 -11.86 -10.57
N ALA A 14 22.13 -11.98 -11.89
CA ALA A 14 23.09 -11.47 -12.86
C ALA A 14 22.40 -11.07 -14.16
N VAL A 15 23.01 -10.13 -14.89
CA VAL A 15 22.65 -9.81 -16.29
C VAL A 15 23.83 -10.15 -17.18
N VAL A 16 23.59 -11.05 -18.13
CA VAL A 16 24.59 -11.54 -19.08
C VAL A 16 24.33 -10.89 -20.43
N LYS A 17 25.40 -10.35 -21.04
CA LYS A 17 25.36 -9.90 -22.43
C LYS A 17 25.67 -11.10 -23.35
N ASN A 18 24.77 -11.42 -24.23
CA ASN A 18 24.92 -12.49 -25.20
C ASN A 18 25.73 -12.02 -26.44
N PRO A 19 26.27 -12.94 -27.25
CA PRO A 19 27.01 -12.62 -28.46
C PRO A 19 26.19 -11.82 -29.50
N ASP A 20 24.87 -12.03 -29.54
CA ASP A 20 23.90 -11.32 -30.39
C ASP A 20 23.50 -9.93 -29.86
N LYS A 21 24.20 -9.43 -28.82
CA LYS A 21 23.93 -8.17 -28.11
C LYS A 21 22.63 -8.16 -27.29
N SER A 22 21.89 -9.25 -27.21
CA SER A 22 20.77 -9.37 -26.26
C SER A 22 21.30 -9.41 -24.82
N ARG A 23 20.41 -9.13 -23.86
CA ARG A 23 20.74 -9.15 -22.41
C ARG A 23 19.77 -10.10 -21.72
N THR A 24 20.31 -11.13 -21.12
CA THR A 24 19.53 -12.08 -20.33
C THR A 24 19.77 -11.83 -18.83
N GLY A 25 18.72 -11.49 -18.13
CA GLY A 25 18.70 -11.50 -16.67
C GLY A 25 18.42 -12.89 -16.16
N LYS A 26 19.08 -13.28 -15.08
CA LYS A 26 18.85 -14.58 -14.43
C LYS A 26 19.01 -14.47 -12.92
N PHE A 27 18.26 -15.28 -12.20
CA PHE A 27 18.37 -15.44 -10.75
C PHE A 27 17.67 -16.75 -10.32
N LYS A 28 17.78 -17.08 -9.04
CA LYS A 28 17.01 -18.16 -8.41
C LYS A 28 16.06 -17.58 -7.39
N VAL A 29 14.86 -18.15 -7.27
CA VAL A 29 13.87 -17.75 -6.26
C VAL A 29 13.38 -18.97 -5.48
N ARG A 30 13.20 -18.79 -4.16
CA ARG A 30 12.60 -19.80 -3.27
C ARG A 30 11.83 -19.14 -2.13
N VAL A 31 10.96 -19.91 -1.51
CA VAL A 31 10.26 -19.55 -0.27
C VAL A 31 11.04 -20.11 0.92
N LEU A 32 11.58 -19.23 1.76
CA LEU A 32 12.30 -19.63 2.98
C LEU A 32 11.34 -20.02 4.09
N GLN A 33 10.16 -19.40 4.13
CA GLN A 33 9.13 -19.62 5.14
C GLN A 33 7.78 -19.17 4.60
N SER A 34 6.75 -19.95 4.87
CA SER A 34 5.35 -19.52 4.68
C SER A 34 4.39 -20.36 5.53
N PRO A 35 3.13 -19.94 5.74
CA PRO A 35 2.11 -20.78 6.38
C PRO A 35 1.89 -22.11 5.66
N ALA A 36 2.13 -22.18 4.35
CA ALA A 36 1.93 -23.37 3.55
C ALA A 36 3.15 -24.31 3.49
N GLY A 37 4.30 -23.84 3.93
CA GLY A 37 5.56 -24.59 3.91
C GLY A 37 6.74 -23.76 3.40
N GLU A 38 7.85 -24.43 3.18
CA GLU A 38 9.13 -23.85 2.75
C GLU A 38 9.69 -24.63 1.54
N MET A 39 10.65 -24.04 0.85
CA MET A 39 11.41 -24.69 -0.23
C MET A 39 12.85 -24.88 0.21
N LYS A 40 13.37 -26.07 0.01
CA LYS A 40 14.80 -26.36 0.25
C LYS A 40 15.68 -25.64 -0.78
N PRO A 41 16.99 -25.47 -0.52
CA PRO A 41 17.89 -24.80 -1.47
C PRO A 41 17.90 -25.44 -2.88
N GLU A 42 17.83 -26.78 -2.97
CA GLU A 42 17.77 -27.55 -4.22
C GLU A 42 16.44 -27.40 -4.97
N GLU A 43 15.39 -26.95 -4.29
CA GLU A 43 14.07 -26.70 -4.86
C GLU A 43 13.94 -25.29 -5.44
N ALA A 44 14.93 -24.43 -5.21
CA ALA A 44 14.93 -23.08 -5.77
C ALA A 44 14.69 -23.11 -7.29
N ILE A 45 13.81 -22.23 -7.75
CA ILE A 45 13.41 -22.13 -9.14
C ILE A 45 14.33 -21.18 -9.88
N ALA A 46 14.95 -21.63 -10.94
CA ALA A 46 15.74 -20.78 -11.82
C ALA A 46 14.83 -19.96 -12.72
N VAL A 47 15.08 -18.67 -12.81
CA VAL A 47 14.31 -17.70 -13.59
C VAL A 47 15.25 -17.00 -14.57
N GLU A 48 14.86 -16.97 -15.83
CA GLU A 48 15.54 -16.20 -16.86
C GLU A 48 14.56 -15.25 -17.55
N TYR A 49 15.05 -14.07 -17.95
CA TYR A 49 14.22 -13.05 -18.58
C TYR A 49 15.01 -12.19 -19.56
N ASP A 50 14.33 -11.62 -20.54
CA ASP A 50 14.87 -10.60 -21.40
C ASP A 50 14.98 -9.28 -20.63
N ASP A 51 16.22 -8.93 -20.20
CA ASP A 51 16.47 -7.73 -19.41
C ASP A 51 16.17 -6.47 -20.23
N LYS A 52 16.47 -6.46 -21.53
CA LYS A 52 16.20 -5.30 -22.37
C LYS A 52 14.70 -5.01 -22.47
N LYS A 53 13.89 -6.03 -22.76
CA LYS A 53 12.44 -5.90 -22.83
C LYS A 53 11.83 -5.48 -21.49
N LEU A 54 12.35 -6.03 -20.38
CA LEU A 54 11.90 -5.61 -19.04
C LEU A 54 12.21 -4.12 -18.80
N GLN A 55 13.44 -3.67 -19.08
CA GLN A 55 13.83 -2.26 -18.91
C GLN A 55 13.02 -1.31 -19.79
N GLU A 56 12.67 -1.70 -21.01
CA GLU A 56 11.78 -0.94 -21.90
C GLU A 56 10.40 -0.75 -21.25
N SER A 57 9.78 -1.84 -20.78
CA SER A 57 8.47 -1.78 -20.10
C SER A 57 8.50 -0.99 -18.78
N LEU A 58 9.61 -1.06 -18.03
CA LEU A 58 9.79 -0.24 -16.82
C LEU A 58 9.94 1.24 -17.17
N GLY A 59 10.61 1.57 -18.28
CA GLY A 59 10.71 2.94 -18.79
C GLY A 59 9.36 3.50 -19.26
N GLU A 60 8.49 2.67 -19.85
CA GLU A 60 7.12 3.04 -20.18
C GLU A 60 6.25 3.26 -18.93
N LEU A 61 6.40 2.40 -17.92
CA LEU A 61 5.75 2.57 -16.62
C LEU A 61 6.15 3.90 -15.98
N GLU A 62 7.45 4.21 -15.92
CA GLU A 62 7.98 5.45 -15.35
C GLU A 62 7.42 6.68 -16.05
N LYS A 63 7.36 6.66 -17.39
CA LYS A 63 6.83 7.75 -18.22
C LYS A 63 5.30 7.81 -18.27
N ARG A 64 4.59 6.92 -17.57
CA ARG A 64 3.13 6.82 -17.60
C ARG A 64 2.55 6.54 -18.99
N LEU A 65 3.26 5.77 -19.81
CA LEU A 65 2.84 5.42 -21.17
C LEU A 65 2.02 4.11 -21.21
N LEU A 66 2.04 3.33 -20.13
CA LEU A 66 1.24 2.10 -20.05
C LEU A 66 -0.22 2.45 -19.74
N ASP A 67 -1.10 1.96 -20.58
CA ASP A 67 -2.52 1.89 -20.29
C ASP A 67 -2.83 0.71 -19.33
N ARG A 68 -4.09 0.44 -19.08
CA ARG A 68 -4.52 -0.63 -18.18
C ARG A 68 -4.05 -2.02 -18.64
N GLU A 69 -4.10 -2.30 -19.94
CA GLU A 69 -3.68 -3.59 -20.49
C GLU A 69 -2.16 -3.74 -20.40
N GLY A 70 -1.42 -2.69 -20.72
CA GLY A 70 0.03 -2.62 -20.55
C GLY A 70 0.48 -2.81 -19.10
N LEU A 71 -0.23 -2.19 -18.14
CA LEU A 71 0.01 -2.41 -16.70
C LEU A 71 -0.21 -3.88 -16.30
N ILE A 72 -1.29 -4.51 -16.77
CA ILE A 72 -1.57 -5.92 -16.50
C ILE A 72 -0.51 -6.82 -17.13
N ALA A 73 -0.09 -6.55 -18.38
CA ALA A 73 0.94 -7.31 -19.07
C ALA A 73 2.29 -7.24 -18.34
N LEU A 74 2.72 -6.04 -17.93
CA LEU A 74 3.89 -5.86 -17.09
C LEU A 74 3.72 -6.60 -15.76
N GLY A 75 2.58 -6.45 -15.11
CA GLY A 75 2.29 -7.09 -13.83
C GLY A 75 2.36 -8.62 -13.88
N ARG A 76 1.85 -9.23 -14.96
CA ARG A 76 1.98 -10.67 -15.23
C ARG A 76 3.44 -11.07 -15.40
N THR A 77 4.21 -10.29 -16.14
CA THR A 77 5.66 -10.50 -16.30
C THR A 77 6.35 -10.48 -14.95
N LEU A 78 6.15 -9.45 -14.13
CA LEU A 78 6.74 -9.35 -12.80
C LEU A 78 6.34 -10.52 -11.89
N ALA A 79 5.06 -10.92 -11.94
CA ALA A 79 4.59 -12.06 -11.15
C ALA A 79 5.18 -13.39 -11.63
N LEU A 80 5.40 -13.59 -12.92
CA LEU A 80 6.09 -14.78 -13.43
C LEU A 80 7.55 -14.84 -12.98
N LEU A 81 8.21 -13.69 -12.85
CA LEU A 81 9.60 -13.62 -12.39
C LEU A 81 9.73 -13.97 -10.90
N LEU A 82 8.95 -13.35 -10.03
CA LEU A 82 9.13 -13.49 -8.57
C LEU A 82 8.25 -14.58 -7.96
N LEU A 83 7.14 -14.89 -8.59
CA LEU A 83 6.18 -15.91 -8.19
C LEU A 83 6.04 -16.97 -9.33
N PRO A 84 7.13 -17.62 -9.74
CA PRO A 84 7.03 -18.65 -10.79
C PRO A 84 6.13 -19.78 -10.31
N PRO A 85 5.30 -20.34 -11.23
CA PRO A 85 4.54 -21.55 -10.95
C PRO A 85 5.45 -22.77 -10.81
N GLN A 86 4.87 -23.88 -10.36
CA GLN A 86 5.57 -25.16 -10.29
C GLN A 86 6.21 -25.50 -11.63
N GLN A 87 7.47 -25.90 -11.59
CA GLN A 87 8.21 -26.37 -12.76
C GLN A 87 8.37 -27.89 -12.71
N GLU A 88 8.61 -28.49 -13.87
CA GLU A 88 8.87 -29.95 -13.98
C GLU A 88 10.04 -30.36 -13.08
N GLY A 89 9.88 -31.47 -12.36
CA GLY A 89 10.85 -31.96 -11.40
C GLY A 89 10.93 -31.21 -10.07
N LYS A 90 10.11 -30.18 -9.85
CA LYS A 90 9.99 -29.47 -8.56
C LYS A 90 8.72 -29.87 -7.82
N PRO A 91 8.77 -30.04 -6.48
CA PRO A 91 7.61 -30.46 -5.68
C PRO A 91 6.51 -29.41 -5.62
N THR A 92 6.86 -28.12 -5.71
CA THR A 92 5.91 -26.99 -5.69
C THR A 92 6.50 -25.76 -6.39
N GLY A 93 5.66 -24.78 -6.68
CA GLY A 93 6.05 -23.46 -7.15
C GLY A 93 5.88 -22.40 -6.08
N VAL A 94 6.47 -21.23 -6.29
CA VAL A 94 6.33 -20.08 -5.38
C VAL A 94 4.90 -19.57 -5.35
N ARG A 95 4.23 -19.58 -6.51
CA ARG A 95 2.84 -19.14 -6.67
C ARG A 95 1.86 -20.03 -5.93
N GLU A 96 2.05 -21.34 -6.01
CA GLU A 96 1.22 -22.33 -5.32
C GLU A 96 1.34 -22.17 -3.80
N LEU A 97 2.55 -21.93 -3.29
CA LEU A 97 2.77 -21.64 -1.87
C LEU A 97 2.10 -20.34 -1.43
N LEU A 98 2.08 -19.30 -2.26
CA LEU A 98 1.36 -18.06 -1.97
C LEU A 98 -0.16 -18.32 -1.87
N HIS A 99 -0.74 -19.02 -2.85
CA HIS A 99 -2.18 -19.32 -2.85
C HIS A 99 -2.58 -20.20 -1.65
N ALA A 100 -1.79 -21.22 -1.36
CA ALA A 100 -2.02 -22.10 -0.22
C ALA A 100 -1.87 -21.35 1.11
N SER A 101 -0.91 -20.41 1.19
CA SER A 101 -0.72 -19.55 2.38
C SER A 101 -1.89 -18.60 2.59
N LEU A 102 -2.39 -17.96 1.51
CA LEU A 102 -3.58 -17.09 1.58
C LEU A 102 -4.83 -17.89 2.00
N SER A 103 -4.96 -19.15 1.52
CA SER A 103 -6.05 -20.03 1.93
C SER A 103 -5.96 -20.40 3.42
N LYS A 104 -4.77 -20.72 3.92
CA LYS A 104 -4.53 -21.02 5.33
C LYS A 104 -4.74 -19.81 6.24
N ALA A 105 -4.39 -18.60 5.79
CA ALA A 105 -4.64 -17.36 6.54
C ALA A 105 -6.14 -17.07 6.74
N GLY A 106 -7.01 -17.68 5.95
CA GLY A 106 -8.45 -17.51 6.05
C GLY A 106 -8.95 -16.16 5.57
N VAL A 107 -10.23 -15.89 5.76
CA VAL A 107 -10.88 -14.65 5.27
C VAL A 107 -10.38 -13.40 6.01
N ASP A 108 -10.12 -13.54 7.32
CA ASP A 108 -9.71 -12.44 8.20
C ASP A 108 -8.19 -12.35 8.38
N GLY A 109 -7.42 -13.20 7.66
CA GLY A 109 -5.96 -13.19 7.65
C GLY A 109 -5.38 -12.68 6.35
N GLY A 110 -4.09 -12.33 6.38
CA GLY A 110 -3.33 -11.89 5.20
C GLY A 110 -1.92 -12.45 5.21
N ILE A 111 -1.25 -12.32 4.08
CA ILE A 111 0.15 -12.72 3.88
C ILE A 111 1.01 -11.47 3.73
N ARG A 112 2.04 -11.41 4.54
CA ARG A 112 3.13 -10.43 4.47
C ARG A 112 4.25 -11.06 3.67
N MET A 113 4.34 -10.69 2.39
CA MET A 113 5.42 -11.14 1.50
C MET A 113 6.67 -10.30 1.76
N ARG A 114 7.63 -10.86 2.48
CA ARG A 114 8.93 -10.25 2.76
C ARG A 114 9.92 -10.63 1.66
N LEU A 115 10.26 -9.66 0.84
CA LEU A 115 11.11 -9.85 -0.34
C LEU A 115 12.58 -9.61 0.04
N ARG A 116 13.38 -10.67 0.11
CA ARG A 116 14.85 -10.61 0.22
C ARG A 116 15.45 -10.60 -1.17
N LEU A 117 15.85 -9.43 -1.62
CA LEU A 117 16.27 -9.21 -2.99
C LEU A 117 17.72 -8.71 -3.03
N PRO A 118 18.57 -9.21 -3.95
CA PRO A 118 19.83 -8.56 -4.25
C PRO A 118 19.60 -7.19 -4.89
N PRO A 119 20.59 -6.27 -4.83
CA PRO A 119 20.41 -4.89 -5.32
C PRO A 119 19.89 -4.79 -6.76
N LEU A 120 20.32 -5.69 -7.64
CA LEU A 120 19.88 -5.76 -9.03
C LEU A 120 18.37 -5.94 -9.19
N LEU A 121 17.74 -6.70 -8.30
CA LEU A 121 16.29 -6.96 -8.29
C LEU A 121 15.54 -5.99 -7.36
N GLY A 122 16.25 -5.33 -6.45
CA GLY A 122 15.67 -4.38 -5.50
C GLY A 122 15.07 -3.14 -6.16
N VAL A 123 15.54 -2.78 -7.36
CA VAL A 123 15.05 -1.62 -8.13
C VAL A 123 13.79 -1.91 -8.96
N ILE A 124 13.42 -3.18 -9.11
CA ILE A 124 12.23 -3.59 -9.87
C ILE A 124 10.99 -3.30 -9.04
N PRO A 125 9.93 -2.71 -9.65
CA PRO A 125 8.71 -2.31 -8.93
C PRO A 125 7.74 -3.49 -8.74
N TRP A 126 8.07 -4.40 -7.83
CA TRP A 126 7.30 -5.61 -7.53
C TRP A 126 5.88 -5.33 -7.03
N GLU A 127 5.59 -4.10 -6.64
CA GLU A 127 4.26 -3.63 -6.25
C GLU A 127 3.23 -3.75 -7.39
N TYR A 128 3.70 -3.83 -8.64
CA TYR A 128 2.84 -4.04 -9.81
C TYR A 128 2.63 -5.52 -10.16
N MET A 129 3.06 -6.47 -9.34
CA MET A 129 2.78 -7.90 -9.59
C MET A 129 1.29 -8.17 -9.74
N TYR A 130 0.94 -8.88 -10.82
CA TYR A 130 -0.42 -9.25 -11.17
C TYR A 130 -0.57 -10.76 -11.23
N VAL A 131 -1.49 -11.31 -10.43
CA VAL A 131 -1.84 -12.73 -10.42
C VAL A 131 -3.34 -12.84 -10.66
N GLU A 132 -3.70 -13.56 -11.73
CA GLU A 132 -5.11 -13.75 -12.07
C GLU A 132 -5.85 -14.48 -10.94
N ARG A 133 -7.04 -13.98 -10.62
CA ARG A 133 -7.95 -14.70 -9.70
C ARG A 133 -8.78 -15.71 -10.44
N VAL A 134 -8.91 -16.89 -9.86
CA VAL A 134 -9.82 -17.92 -10.38
C VAL A 134 -11.26 -17.43 -10.21
N GLY A 135 -12.03 -17.41 -11.29
CA GLY A 135 -13.45 -17.03 -11.25
C GLY A 135 -13.81 -15.70 -11.93
N GLY A 136 -12.83 -14.97 -12.45
CA GLY A 136 -13.04 -13.74 -13.23
C GLY A 136 -13.63 -12.61 -12.38
N GLY A 137 -12.81 -11.65 -12.02
CA GLY A 137 -13.19 -10.41 -11.36
C GLY A 137 -12.95 -9.21 -12.26
N ASN A 138 -12.99 -8.02 -11.69
CA ASN A 138 -12.49 -6.81 -12.34
C ASN A 138 -11.02 -7.03 -12.71
N ALA A 139 -10.59 -6.61 -13.90
CA ALA A 139 -9.21 -6.78 -14.34
C ALA A 139 -8.17 -6.22 -13.36
N MET A 140 -8.51 -5.23 -12.52
CA MET A 140 -7.60 -4.67 -11.51
C MET A 140 -7.47 -5.54 -10.24
N ASP A 141 -8.35 -6.50 -10.01
CA ASP A 141 -8.38 -7.35 -8.80
C ASP A 141 -7.17 -8.30 -8.71
N GLY A 142 -6.46 -8.52 -9.83
CA GLY A 142 -5.28 -9.34 -9.88
C GLY A 142 -4.00 -8.66 -9.35
N PHE A 143 -3.99 -7.35 -9.16
CA PHE A 143 -2.83 -6.66 -8.59
C PHE A 143 -2.72 -6.94 -7.09
N LEU A 144 -1.64 -7.62 -6.67
CA LEU A 144 -1.44 -8.02 -5.28
C LEU A 144 -1.37 -6.82 -4.33
N ALA A 145 -0.80 -5.71 -4.77
CA ALA A 145 -0.68 -4.50 -3.96
C ALA A 145 -2.02 -3.78 -3.68
N LEU A 146 -3.07 -4.11 -4.45
CA LEU A 146 -4.45 -3.64 -4.22
C LEU A 146 -5.29 -4.65 -3.41
N ASP A 147 -4.75 -5.83 -3.09
CA ASP A 147 -5.39 -6.79 -2.19
C ASP A 147 -4.94 -6.54 -0.74
N PRO A 148 -5.84 -6.12 0.18
CA PRO A 148 -5.47 -5.93 1.59
C PRO A 148 -4.93 -7.18 2.26
N ARG A 149 -5.15 -8.38 1.69
CA ARG A 149 -4.65 -9.65 2.20
C ARG A 149 -3.23 -9.99 1.73
N ALA A 150 -2.66 -9.22 0.79
CA ALA A 150 -1.33 -9.46 0.23
C ALA A 150 -0.44 -8.22 0.39
N ALA A 151 0.31 -8.15 1.48
CA ALA A 151 1.24 -7.05 1.72
C ALA A 151 2.61 -7.34 1.10
N ILE A 152 3.09 -6.47 0.23
CA ILE A 152 4.42 -6.55 -0.38
C ILE A 152 5.39 -5.70 0.43
N ILE A 153 6.44 -6.31 0.94
CA ILE A 153 7.42 -5.68 1.82
C ILE A 153 8.83 -5.92 1.30
N ARG A 154 9.58 -4.85 1.13
CA ARG A 154 11.02 -4.93 0.91
C ARG A 154 11.69 -5.24 2.23
N HIS A 155 12.45 -6.34 2.28
CA HIS A 155 13.02 -6.84 3.51
C HIS A 155 14.55 -6.89 3.42
N GLU A 156 15.20 -6.12 4.30
CA GLU A 156 16.65 -6.19 4.49
C GLU A 156 16.98 -7.31 5.49
N VAL A 157 18.00 -8.11 5.16
CA VAL A 157 18.51 -9.13 6.06
C VAL A 157 19.33 -8.47 7.15
N LEU A 158 18.83 -8.45 8.38
CA LEU A 158 19.46 -7.82 9.52
C LEU A 158 19.72 -8.85 10.61
N PRO A 159 20.87 -8.77 11.32
CA PRO A 159 21.27 -9.79 12.29
C PRO A 159 20.36 -9.87 13.52
N SER A 160 19.57 -8.83 13.81
CA SER A 160 18.67 -8.82 14.96
C SER A 160 17.48 -7.93 14.70
N PRO A 161 16.27 -8.50 14.52
CA PRO A 161 15.05 -7.69 14.62
C PRO A 161 14.86 -7.30 16.09
N SER A 162 14.82 -5.99 16.37
CA SER A 162 14.46 -5.51 17.70
C SER A 162 12.94 -5.40 17.77
N PRO A 163 12.27 -6.12 18.67
CA PRO A 163 10.88 -5.80 18.97
C PRO A 163 10.86 -4.41 19.60
N LEU A 164 10.28 -3.46 18.90
CA LEU A 164 10.11 -2.10 19.43
C LEU A 164 8.75 -2.01 20.09
N PRO A 165 8.66 -1.44 21.30
CA PRO A 165 7.37 -1.20 21.91
C PRO A 165 6.55 -0.27 21.03
N THR A 166 5.28 -0.57 20.89
CA THR A 166 4.32 0.27 20.17
C THR A 166 4.26 1.65 20.84
N LEU A 167 4.25 2.72 20.05
CA LEU A 167 4.13 4.07 20.60
C LEU A 167 2.67 4.35 20.94
N SER A 168 2.41 4.82 22.18
CA SER A 168 1.08 5.19 22.66
C SER A 168 0.95 6.71 22.79
N GLY A 169 -0.29 7.23 22.70
CA GLY A 169 -0.60 8.65 22.81
C GLY A 169 -0.50 9.42 21.49
N ASP A 170 -0.43 10.75 21.60
CA ASP A 170 -0.31 11.63 20.43
C ASP A 170 1.02 11.43 19.72
N ILE A 171 0.94 11.28 18.40
CA ILE A 171 2.09 11.03 17.54
C ILE A 171 2.68 12.38 17.10
N LYS A 172 3.91 12.67 17.50
CA LYS A 172 4.66 13.79 16.95
C LYS A 172 5.23 13.40 15.59
N MET A 173 4.93 14.18 14.56
CA MET A 173 5.52 14.07 13.22
C MET A 173 6.43 15.28 12.98
N VAL A 174 7.68 15.01 12.60
CA VAL A 174 8.61 16.02 12.11
C VAL A 174 8.62 15.97 10.59
N ALA A 175 8.13 17.02 9.95
CA ALA A 175 8.06 17.17 8.50
C ALA A 175 9.16 18.12 8.02
N VAL A 176 10.19 17.55 7.42
CA VAL A 176 11.37 18.25 6.87
C VAL A 176 11.11 18.56 5.41
N LEU A 177 11.15 19.84 5.07
CA LEU A 177 10.94 20.38 3.72
C LEU A 177 12.21 21.10 3.28
N ALA A 178 12.93 20.59 2.28
CA ALA A 178 14.17 21.18 1.82
C ALA A 178 14.35 21.01 0.30
N SER A 179 14.64 22.10 -0.42
CA SER A 179 14.94 22.04 -1.85
C SER A 179 16.39 21.65 -2.13
N GLY A 180 17.31 21.98 -1.21
CA GLY A 180 18.75 21.81 -1.40
C GLY A 180 19.35 22.91 -2.30
N GLU A 181 20.55 23.35 -1.96
CA GLU A 181 21.25 24.40 -2.69
C GLU A 181 21.68 23.91 -4.09
N GLY A 182 21.44 24.74 -5.11
CA GLY A 182 21.84 24.45 -6.50
C GLY A 182 21.02 23.40 -7.23
N LEU A 183 19.95 22.87 -6.62
CA LEU A 183 19.01 21.93 -7.21
C LEU A 183 17.77 22.67 -7.76
N PRO A 184 16.97 22.03 -8.65
CA PRO A 184 15.72 22.63 -9.13
C PRO A 184 14.79 22.96 -7.96
N LEU A 185 14.11 24.10 -8.02
CA LEU A 185 13.16 24.50 -6.99
C LEU A 185 11.97 23.52 -6.95
N LEU A 186 11.61 23.10 -5.75
CA LEU A 186 10.41 22.32 -5.48
C LEU A 186 9.31 23.22 -4.90
N ASP A 187 8.06 22.89 -5.19
CA ASP A 187 6.92 23.57 -4.58
C ASP A 187 6.64 23.01 -3.17
N LEU A 188 7.56 23.30 -2.25
CA LEU A 188 7.47 22.86 -0.86
C LEU A 188 6.31 23.51 -0.11
N SER A 189 5.90 24.73 -0.52
CA SER A 189 4.73 25.40 0.05
C SER A 189 3.45 24.63 -0.26
N LYS A 190 3.35 24.07 -1.47
CA LYS A 190 2.24 23.19 -1.86
C LYS A 190 2.28 21.90 -1.07
N GLU A 191 3.44 21.27 -0.94
CA GLU A 191 3.61 20.04 -0.15
C GLU A 191 3.18 20.24 1.30
N LYS A 192 3.61 21.34 1.93
CA LYS A 192 3.17 21.73 3.27
C LYS A 192 1.65 21.87 3.35
N SER A 193 1.06 22.64 2.42
CA SER A 193 -0.39 22.86 2.36
C SER A 193 -1.16 21.53 2.18
N ASP A 194 -0.63 20.60 1.39
CA ASP A 194 -1.26 19.31 1.17
C ASP A 194 -1.17 18.41 2.41
N LEU A 195 -0.05 18.42 3.14
CA LEU A 195 0.07 17.76 4.45
C LEU A 195 -0.86 18.38 5.50
N GLU A 196 -0.94 19.71 5.57
CA GLU A 196 -1.88 20.39 6.46
C GLU A 196 -3.34 19.97 6.20
N LYS A 197 -3.75 19.84 4.93
CA LYS A 197 -5.07 19.33 4.55
C LYS A 197 -5.27 17.87 4.96
N VAL A 198 -4.22 17.05 4.88
CA VAL A 198 -4.27 15.63 5.31
C VAL A 198 -4.55 15.54 6.80
N PHE A 199 -3.88 16.38 7.62
CA PHE A 199 -3.95 16.31 9.08
C PHE A 199 -5.01 17.21 9.72
N LYS A 200 -5.63 18.13 8.96
CA LYS A 200 -6.62 19.10 9.46
C LYS A 200 -7.74 18.47 10.30
N ASP A 201 -8.20 17.29 9.89
CA ASP A 201 -9.32 16.57 10.52
C ASP A 201 -8.85 15.28 11.21
N GLN A 202 -7.55 15.14 11.48
CA GLN A 202 -6.97 13.95 12.12
C GLN A 202 -6.45 14.29 13.52
N ALA A 203 -7.25 13.95 14.54
CA ALA A 203 -6.77 13.98 15.92
C ALA A 203 -5.67 12.93 16.15
N GLY A 204 -4.76 13.20 17.08
CA GLY A 204 -3.72 12.25 17.51
C GLY A 204 -2.41 12.34 16.73
N VAL A 205 -2.26 13.28 15.78
CA VAL A 205 -0.95 13.60 15.16
C VAL A 205 -0.70 15.10 15.26
N GLN A 206 0.48 15.45 15.80
CA GLN A 206 0.97 16.82 15.85
C GLN A 206 2.11 16.95 14.85
N VAL A 207 1.94 17.80 13.82
CA VAL A 207 2.95 18.01 12.78
C VAL A 207 3.78 19.26 13.08
N GLN A 208 5.09 19.06 13.19
CA GLN A 208 6.09 20.14 13.26
C GLN A 208 6.77 20.23 11.88
N PHE A 209 6.56 21.34 11.18
CA PHE A 209 7.25 21.63 9.91
C PHE A 209 8.61 22.29 10.17
N ILE A 210 9.62 21.86 9.40
CA ILE A 210 10.93 22.51 9.31
C ILE A 210 11.15 22.81 7.83
N GLU A 211 11.10 24.09 7.48
CA GLU A 211 11.26 24.58 6.12
C GLU A 211 12.71 25.05 5.93
N GLU A 212 13.28 24.85 4.73
CA GLU A 212 14.69 25.13 4.43
C GLU A 212 15.62 24.49 5.48
N ALA A 213 15.36 23.22 5.80
CA ALA A 213 15.92 22.50 6.94
C ALA A 213 17.42 22.23 6.79
N THR A 214 18.19 22.59 7.82
CA THR A 214 19.56 22.14 8.05
C THR A 214 19.58 20.85 8.87
N LEU A 215 20.72 20.14 8.90
CA LEU A 215 20.85 18.93 9.72
C LEU A 215 20.72 19.23 11.22
N ASP A 216 21.24 20.37 11.68
CA ASP A 216 21.16 20.78 13.09
C ASP A 216 19.71 21.00 13.54
N GLU A 217 18.87 21.61 12.68
CA GLU A 217 17.45 21.81 12.96
C GLU A 217 16.70 20.48 12.98
N VAL A 218 17.03 19.56 12.07
CA VAL A 218 16.49 18.19 12.07
C VAL A 218 16.87 17.49 13.38
N GLN A 219 18.14 17.54 13.80
CA GLN A 219 18.61 16.93 15.05
C GLN A 219 17.90 17.50 16.27
N ALA A 220 17.65 18.82 16.31
CA ALA A 220 16.95 19.47 17.41
C ALA A 220 15.45 19.08 17.47
N ALA A 221 14.84 18.78 16.33
CA ALA A 221 13.40 18.52 16.24
C ALA A 221 13.02 17.05 16.45
N VAL A 222 13.85 16.08 16.06
CA VAL A 222 13.50 14.65 16.07
C VAL A 222 13.32 13.99 17.44
N PRO A 223 13.87 14.49 18.58
CA PRO A 223 13.61 13.88 19.88
C PRO A 223 12.11 13.77 20.20
N GLY A 224 11.69 12.53 20.53
CA GLY A 224 10.30 12.20 20.83
C GLY A 224 9.36 12.15 19.63
N ALA A 225 9.86 12.31 18.41
CA ALA A 225 9.04 12.12 17.21
C ALA A 225 8.79 10.63 16.93
N GLY A 226 7.54 10.29 16.58
CA GLY A 226 7.16 8.96 16.13
C GLY A 226 7.26 8.80 14.61
N ILE A 227 7.07 9.91 13.86
CA ILE A 227 7.13 9.94 12.40
C ILE A 227 8.16 10.98 11.95
N PHE A 228 9.05 10.58 11.07
CA PHE A 228 9.91 11.44 10.29
C PHE A 228 9.39 11.50 8.87
N TYR A 229 9.08 12.69 8.36
CA TYR A 229 8.67 12.91 6.98
C TYR A 229 9.71 13.81 6.28
N PHE A 230 10.07 13.43 5.05
CA PHE A 230 10.95 14.23 4.22
C PHE A 230 10.33 14.50 2.86
N ALA A 231 10.24 15.76 2.47
CA ALA A 231 9.96 16.19 1.11
C ALA A 231 11.08 17.06 0.60
N GLY A 232 11.76 16.61 -0.44
CA GLY A 232 12.93 17.27 -0.98
C GLY A 232 13.62 16.44 -2.04
N HIS A 233 14.78 16.92 -2.47
CA HIS A 233 15.60 16.16 -3.41
C HIS A 233 16.40 15.06 -2.70
N GLY A 234 16.38 13.89 -3.30
CA GLY A 234 17.37 12.87 -3.02
C GLY A 234 18.50 12.93 -4.06
N VAL A 235 19.72 12.75 -3.63
CA VAL A 235 20.92 12.70 -4.46
C VAL A 235 21.48 11.29 -4.42
N PHE A 236 21.79 10.72 -5.58
CA PHE A 236 22.39 9.39 -5.67
C PHE A 236 23.78 9.49 -6.28
N THR A 237 24.79 9.22 -5.47
CA THR A 237 26.18 9.15 -5.93
C THR A 237 26.51 7.72 -6.31
N ARG A 238 26.69 7.48 -7.62
CA ARG A 238 27.11 6.16 -8.11
C ARG A 238 28.57 5.91 -7.73
N GLN A 239 28.84 4.81 -7.05
CA GLN A 239 30.17 4.24 -6.94
C GLN A 239 30.23 3.01 -7.84
N MET A 240 31.28 2.90 -8.66
CA MET A 240 31.54 1.69 -9.44
C MET A 240 31.79 0.55 -8.43
N GLY A 241 30.96 -0.50 -8.48
CA GLY A 241 31.16 -1.69 -7.67
C GLY A 241 32.40 -2.48 -8.15
N ASP A 242 32.94 -3.32 -7.26
CA ASP A 242 34.09 -4.19 -7.56
C ASP A 242 33.82 -5.21 -8.68
N ILE A 243 32.55 -5.40 -9.05
CA ILE A 243 32.13 -6.25 -10.16
C ILE A 243 31.73 -5.38 -11.34
N PRO A 244 32.31 -5.56 -12.55
CA PRO A 244 31.96 -4.80 -13.72
C PRO A 244 30.46 -4.83 -14.05
N GLY A 245 29.83 -3.66 -14.09
CA GLY A 245 28.39 -3.51 -14.36
C GLY A 245 27.50 -3.50 -13.14
N THR A 246 28.04 -3.66 -11.93
CA THR A 246 27.34 -3.40 -10.68
C THR A 246 27.63 -1.97 -10.20
N TYR A 247 26.60 -1.27 -9.78
CA TYR A 247 26.74 0.04 -9.17
C TYR A 247 26.27 -0.07 -7.72
N SER A 248 27.18 0.18 -6.79
CA SER A 248 26.78 0.58 -5.46
C SER A 248 26.61 2.10 -5.46
N GLY A 249 25.65 2.61 -4.72
CA GLY A 249 25.46 4.04 -4.62
C GLY A 249 24.99 4.41 -3.24
N ILE A 250 25.48 5.58 -2.79
CA ILE A 250 25.04 6.17 -1.54
C ILE A 250 23.89 7.12 -1.89
N GLY A 251 22.70 6.82 -1.37
CA GLY A 251 21.59 7.76 -1.38
C GLY A 251 21.81 8.82 -0.30
N SER A 252 21.53 10.06 -0.62
CA SER A 252 21.67 11.20 0.30
C SER A 252 20.44 12.10 0.18
N LEU A 253 20.11 12.82 1.24
CA LEU A 253 19.09 13.87 1.23
C LEU A 253 19.78 15.23 1.02
N ALA A 254 19.21 16.05 0.15
CA ALA A 254 19.63 17.44 0.02
C ALA A 254 18.88 18.27 1.07
N LEU A 255 19.62 18.79 2.04
CA LEU A 255 19.17 19.78 3.00
C LEU A 255 19.70 21.17 2.61
N GLU A 256 19.31 22.20 3.35
CA GLU A 256 19.81 23.53 3.12
C GLU A 256 21.31 23.61 3.46
N GLY A 257 22.11 24.06 2.49
CA GLY A 257 23.56 24.19 2.63
C GLY A 257 24.37 22.90 2.64
N GLU A 258 23.72 21.70 2.67
CA GLU A 258 24.45 20.43 2.74
C GLU A 258 23.69 19.24 2.15
N THR A 259 24.46 18.18 1.85
CA THR A 259 23.92 16.88 1.43
C THR A 259 24.23 15.85 2.50
N VAL A 260 23.20 15.25 3.09
CA VAL A 260 23.31 14.29 4.20
C VAL A 260 23.18 12.88 3.69
N ALA A 261 24.23 12.07 3.86
CA ALA A 261 24.21 10.66 3.47
C ALA A 261 23.17 9.87 4.30
N ALA A 262 22.60 8.83 3.68
CA ALA A 262 21.51 8.06 4.30
C ALA A 262 21.93 7.34 5.60
N ASP A 263 23.17 6.91 5.73
CA ASP A 263 23.72 6.33 6.95
C ASP A 263 23.92 7.38 8.05
N GLN A 264 24.40 8.58 7.69
CA GLN A 264 24.48 9.72 8.61
C GLN A 264 23.07 10.11 9.11
N LEU A 265 22.11 10.25 8.22
CA LEU A 265 20.73 10.50 8.61
C LEU A 265 20.20 9.40 9.55
N GLY A 266 20.44 8.14 9.21
CA GLY A 266 20.04 7.01 10.03
C GLY A 266 20.59 7.06 11.46
N ILE A 267 21.86 7.45 11.63
CA ILE A 267 22.49 7.64 12.94
C ILE A 267 21.77 8.77 13.72
N ASN A 268 21.42 9.86 13.06
CA ASN A 268 20.72 10.99 13.67
C ASN A 268 19.27 10.68 14.06
N LEU A 269 18.60 9.80 13.34
CA LEU A 269 17.22 9.38 13.64
C LEU A 269 17.15 8.26 14.70
N ARG A 270 18.24 7.47 14.83
CA ARG A 270 18.27 6.34 15.76
C ARG A 270 18.10 6.78 17.21
N GLY A 271 17.33 6.03 17.99
CA GLY A 271 17.14 6.27 19.42
C GLY A 271 16.21 7.44 19.78
N ASN A 272 15.72 8.20 18.81
CA ASN A 272 14.85 9.36 19.04
C ASN A 272 13.34 9.02 19.10
N GLY A 273 12.97 7.75 19.01
CA GLY A 273 11.58 7.33 19.07
C GLY A 273 10.90 7.12 17.71
N ILE A 274 11.59 7.45 16.61
CA ILE A 274 11.04 7.29 15.25
C ILE A 274 10.64 5.83 15.00
N ARG A 275 9.37 5.63 14.63
CA ARG A 275 8.79 4.34 14.22
C ARG A 275 8.60 4.23 12.72
N LEU A 276 8.41 5.36 12.08
CA LEU A 276 8.12 5.46 10.66
C LEU A 276 8.89 6.60 10.03
N ALA A 277 9.63 6.33 8.96
CA ALA A 277 10.12 7.35 8.05
C ALA A 277 9.28 7.32 6.75
N VAL A 278 8.85 8.49 6.28
CA VAL A 278 8.14 8.66 5.01
C VAL A 278 8.96 9.57 4.11
N LEU A 279 9.33 9.05 2.95
CA LEU A 279 10.15 9.76 1.97
C LEU A 279 9.25 10.13 0.78
N GLY A 280 8.66 11.31 0.86
CA GLY A 280 7.61 11.81 -0.03
C GLY A 280 8.12 12.66 -1.21
N GLY A 281 9.43 12.78 -1.39
CA GLY A 281 10.01 13.67 -2.39
C GLY A 281 9.48 13.47 -3.81
N CYS A 282 9.13 14.57 -4.47
CA CYS A 282 8.72 14.58 -5.88
C CYS A 282 9.97 14.56 -6.75
N GLU A 283 10.24 13.43 -7.42
CA GLU A 283 11.35 13.32 -8.38
C GLU A 283 11.00 13.99 -9.72
N THR A 284 10.79 15.32 -9.73
CA THR A 284 10.65 16.06 -10.98
C THR A 284 12.03 16.34 -11.54
N GLY A 285 12.41 15.63 -12.62
CA GLY A 285 13.61 15.96 -13.40
C GLY A 285 14.69 14.91 -13.49
N ARG A 286 14.45 13.65 -13.14
CA ARG A 286 15.44 12.56 -13.26
C ARG A 286 15.68 12.14 -14.70
N ARG A 287 16.98 11.94 -15.00
CA ARG A 287 17.46 11.32 -16.26
C ARG A 287 17.90 9.86 -16.08
N ASP A 288 17.94 9.33 -14.84
CA ASP A 288 18.50 8.02 -14.53
C ASP A 288 17.45 7.10 -13.89
N ALA A 289 17.37 5.85 -14.35
CA ALA A 289 16.38 4.83 -14.01
C ALA A 289 16.48 4.23 -12.58
N VAL A 290 17.35 4.76 -11.71
CA VAL A 290 17.53 4.23 -10.34
C VAL A 290 16.91 5.19 -9.34
N SER A 291 15.90 4.73 -8.59
CA SER A 291 15.29 5.52 -7.53
C SER A 291 16.31 5.83 -6.42
N VAL A 292 16.48 7.09 -6.05
CA VAL A 292 17.34 7.53 -4.93
C VAL A 292 16.91 6.86 -3.64
N TRP A 293 15.61 6.69 -3.48
CA TRP A 293 15.01 6.07 -2.31
C TRP A 293 15.36 4.60 -2.16
N SER A 294 15.75 3.92 -3.25
CA SER A 294 16.28 2.55 -3.19
C SER A 294 17.63 2.45 -2.46
N GLY A 295 18.36 3.55 -2.31
CA GLY A 295 19.56 3.63 -1.48
C GLY A 295 19.30 4.14 -0.06
N ILE A 296 18.35 5.08 0.10
CA ILE A 296 18.06 5.73 1.39
C ILE A 296 17.21 4.83 2.30
N ALA A 297 16.11 4.29 1.80
CA ALA A 297 15.20 3.50 2.61
C ALA A 297 15.86 2.25 3.25
N PRO A 298 16.66 1.43 2.53
CA PRO A 298 17.43 0.35 3.14
C PRO A 298 18.41 0.82 4.22
N ALA A 299 19.08 1.96 4.03
CA ALA A 299 20.00 2.51 5.01
C ALA A 299 19.30 2.91 6.31
N LEU A 300 18.13 3.53 6.22
CA LEU A 300 17.31 3.86 7.39
C LEU A 300 16.84 2.60 8.14
N VAL A 301 16.42 1.57 7.41
CA VAL A 301 16.06 0.28 8.02
C VAL A 301 17.26 -0.36 8.72
N LYS A 302 18.45 -0.30 8.13
CA LYS A 302 19.72 -0.75 8.77
C LYS A 302 20.05 0.06 10.02
N ALA A 303 19.74 1.35 10.00
CA ALA A 303 19.87 2.25 11.15
C ALA A 303 18.77 2.10 12.21
N GLU A 304 18.03 1.00 12.19
CA GLU A 304 17.01 0.62 13.18
C GLU A 304 15.67 1.36 13.10
N ILE A 305 15.41 2.07 12.01
CA ILE A 305 14.06 2.60 11.78
C ILE A 305 13.11 1.42 11.46
N PRO A 306 12.02 1.23 12.24
CA PRO A 306 11.15 0.05 12.13
C PRO A 306 10.46 -0.11 10.79
N ALA A 307 10.02 1.01 10.20
CA ALA A 307 9.35 1.04 8.91
C ALA A 307 9.75 2.28 8.10
N VAL A 308 9.88 2.10 6.79
CA VAL A 308 10.09 3.20 5.84
C VAL A 308 9.11 3.05 4.69
N VAL A 309 8.39 4.12 4.37
CA VAL A 309 7.57 4.24 3.16
C VAL A 309 8.25 5.23 2.23
N ALA A 310 8.51 4.83 0.99
CA ALA A 310 9.19 5.68 0.01
C ALA A 310 8.51 5.57 -1.35
N ASN A 311 8.53 6.64 -2.14
CA ASN A 311 8.00 6.64 -3.49
C ASN A 311 9.08 6.19 -4.49
N GLN A 312 8.87 5.10 -5.21
CA GLN A 312 9.83 4.61 -6.21
C GLN A 312 9.80 5.39 -7.54
N TYR A 313 8.73 6.14 -7.79
CA TYR A 313 8.54 7.02 -8.94
C TYR A 313 7.86 8.32 -8.52
N SER A 314 7.82 9.29 -9.42
CA SER A 314 6.96 10.47 -9.22
C SER A 314 5.49 10.05 -9.11
N ILE A 315 4.76 10.68 -8.21
CA ILE A 315 3.34 10.46 -7.97
C ILE A 315 2.57 11.76 -8.26
N ARG A 316 1.38 11.67 -8.83
CA ARG A 316 0.53 12.85 -9.05
C ARG A 316 -0.10 13.30 -7.74
N ASP A 317 -0.23 14.61 -7.56
CA ASP A 317 -0.72 15.22 -6.32
C ASP A 317 -2.06 14.64 -5.86
N ILE A 318 -3.01 14.45 -6.78
CA ILE A 318 -4.32 13.88 -6.44
C ILE A 318 -4.19 12.48 -5.82
N CYS A 319 -3.27 11.66 -6.33
CA CYS A 319 -3.01 10.31 -5.84
C CYS A 319 -2.19 10.35 -4.54
N ALA A 320 -1.22 11.26 -4.44
CA ALA A 320 -0.39 11.45 -3.23
C ALA A 320 -1.26 11.89 -2.04
N ILE A 321 -2.14 12.87 -2.22
CA ILE A 321 -3.06 13.36 -1.19
C ILE A 321 -4.05 12.26 -0.77
N ALA A 322 -4.62 11.53 -1.74
CA ALA A 322 -5.55 10.44 -1.46
C ALA A 322 -4.86 9.31 -0.68
N PHE A 323 -3.65 8.92 -1.11
CA PHE A 323 -2.82 7.94 -0.41
C PHE A 323 -2.53 8.40 1.02
N SER A 324 -1.94 9.57 1.20
CA SER A 324 -1.49 10.09 2.50
C SER A 324 -2.66 10.22 3.47
N ARG A 325 -3.80 10.77 3.04
CA ARG A 325 -5.00 10.91 3.87
C ARG A 325 -5.47 9.56 4.41
N GLN A 326 -5.60 8.55 3.55
CA GLN A 326 -6.09 7.24 3.97
C GLN A 326 -5.02 6.46 4.75
N PHE A 327 -3.76 6.58 4.36
CA PHE A 327 -2.62 5.95 5.04
C PHE A 327 -2.51 6.43 6.49
N TYR A 328 -2.41 7.75 6.72
CA TYR A 328 -2.28 8.29 8.08
C TYR A 328 -3.54 8.07 8.91
N ARG A 329 -4.73 8.20 8.33
CA ARG A 329 -5.98 7.85 9.02
C ARG A 329 -5.97 6.41 9.53
N SER A 330 -5.48 5.48 8.72
CA SER A 330 -5.39 4.07 9.08
C SER A 330 -4.36 3.83 10.20
N LEU A 331 -3.21 4.50 10.14
CA LEU A 331 -2.16 4.39 11.16
C LEU A 331 -2.62 4.95 12.51
N VAL A 332 -3.20 6.15 12.52
CA VAL A 332 -3.74 6.78 13.74
C VAL A 332 -4.87 5.95 14.34
N GLY A 333 -5.64 5.28 13.49
CA GLY A 333 -6.64 4.30 13.89
C GLY A 333 -6.09 2.97 14.44
N GLY A 334 -4.76 2.85 14.62
CA GLY A 334 -4.10 1.64 15.18
C GLY A 334 -4.05 0.46 14.21
N MET A 335 -4.17 0.69 12.91
CA MET A 335 -3.96 -0.36 11.91
C MET A 335 -2.47 -0.66 11.73
N ASP A 336 -2.16 -1.92 11.43
CA ASP A 336 -0.82 -2.32 11.03
C ASP A 336 -0.38 -1.55 9.78
N ILE A 337 0.91 -1.23 9.68
CA ILE A 337 1.48 -0.42 8.57
C ILE A 337 1.18 -1.02 7.20
N GLU A 338 1.18 -2.35 7.06
CA GLU A 338 0.88 -3.05 5.83
C GLU A 338 -0.53 -2.74 5.35
N ARG A 339 -1.46 -2.77 6.28
CA ARG A 339 -2.87 -2.48 6.01
C ARG A 339 -3.08 -1.01 5.71
N ALA A 340 -2.35 -0.13 6.41
CA ALA A 340 -2.39 1.31 6.15
C ALA A 340 -1.86 1.65 4.76
N VAL A 341 -0.74 1.03 4.33
CA VAL A 341 -0.19 1.19 2.97
C VAL A 341 -1.17 0.66 1.91
N SER A 342 -1.76 -0.52 2.12
CA SER A 342 -2.75 -1.07 1.19
C SER A 342 -3.98 -0.17 1.08
N ALA A 343 -4.50 0.35 2.19
CA ALA A 343 -5.62 1.29 2.19
C ALA A 343 -5.29 2.60 1.45
N GLY A 344 -4.08 3.12 1.65
CA GLY A 344 -3.58 4.28 0.90
C GLY A 344 -3.49 4.02 -0.60
N ARG A 345 -2.96 2.86 -1.01
CA ARG A 345 -2.88 2.45 -2.43
C ARG A 345 -4.28 2.35 -3.08
N ILE A 346 -5.23 1.76 -2.37
CA ILE A 346 -6.62 1.68 -2.84
C ILE A 346 -7.23 3.09 -2.98
N ALA A 347 -6.94 4.00 -2.04
CA ALA A 347 -7.40 5.38 -2.14
C ALA A 347 -6.78 6.12 -3.34
N ALA A 348 -5.47 5.92 -3.59
CA ALA A 348 -4.79 6.46 -4.77
C ALA A 348 -5.36 5.88 -6.08
N TYR A 349 -5.67 4.58 -6.13
CA TYR A 349 -6.34 3.97 -7.26
C TYR A 349 -7.73 4.57 -7.51
N ASN A 350 -8.51 4.77 -6.46
CA ASN A 350 -9.85 5.38 -6.57
C ASN A 350 -9.79 6.85 -7.01
N ALA A 351 -8.69 7.56 -6.71
CA ALA A 351 -8.49 8.94 -7.18
C ALA A 351 -8.14 9.00 -8.67
N ASP A 352 -7.56 7.92 -9.23
CA ASP A 352 -7.25 7.79 -10.65
C ASP A 352 -7.30 6.33 -11.11
N LEU A 353 -8.46 5.92 -11.59
CA LEU A 353 -8.76 4.55 -12.03
C LEU A 353 -7.96 4.08 -13.25
N SER A 354 -7.40 4.99 -14.01
CA SER A 354 -6.59 4.70 -15.21
C SER A 354 -5.09 4.77 -14.96
N GLY A 355 -4.69 5.33 -13.83
CA GLY A 355 -3.29 5.60 -13.52
C GLY A 355 -2.56 4.44 -12.85
N ARG A 356 -1.24 4.62 -12.76
CA ARG A 356 -0.32 3.67 -12.14
C ARG A 356 0.10 4.07 -10.72
N ASP A 357 -0.28 5.28 -10.26
CA ASP A 357 0.31 5.92 -9.08
C ASP A 357 0.02 5.18 -7.76
N TRP A 358 -0.99 4.30 -7.73
CA TRP A 358 -1.28 3.41 -6.60
C TRP A 358 -0.13 2.44 -6.26
N GLY A 359 0.69 2.06 -7.24
CA GLY A 359 1.82 1.15 -7.06
C GLY A 359 3.14 1.87 -6.71
N VAL A 360 3.16 3.21 -6.66
CA VAL A 360 4.38 4.00 -6.43
C VAL A 360 4.92 3.88 -5.00
N PRO A 361 4.10 3.92 -3.94
CA PRO A 361 4.61 3.79 -2.58
C PRO A 361 5.15 2.37 -2.30
N VAL A 362 6.33 2.28 -1.74
CA VAL A 362 7.05 1.05 -1.36
C VAL A 362 7.19 1.00 0.15
N LEU A 363 6.93 -0.17 0.74
CA LEU A 363 7.10 -0.41 2.17
C LEU A 363 8.36 -1.24 2.45
N TYR A 364 9.24 -0.70 3.26
CA TYR A 364 10.32 -1.41 3.92
C TYR A 364 9.94 -1.62 5.39
N LEU A 365 10.01 -2.85 5.88
CA LEU A 365 9.61 -3.17 7.24
C LEU A 365 10.65 -4.07 7.90
N ARG A 366 11.30 -3.54 8.94
CA ARG A 366 12.21 -4.25 9.82
C ARG A 366 11.46 -4.96 10.94
N ALA A 367 10.43 -4.31 11.48
CA ALA A 367 9.65 -4.83 12.60
C ALA A 367 9.07 -6.22 12.29
N THR A 368 8.98 -7.06 13.31
CA THR A 368 8.41 -8.42 13.22
C THR A 368 6.91 -8.39 13.00
N ASP A 369 6.25 -7.37 13.54
CA ASP A 369 4.85 -7.06 13.29
C ASP A 369 4.72 -5.64 12.72
N GLY A 370 3.56 -5.33 12.16
CA GLY A 370 3.29 -4.03 11.54
C GLY A 370 2.72 -2.99 12.49
N ARG A 371 2.60 -3.28 13.78
CA ARG A 371 1.97 -2.40 14.75
C ARG A 371 2.95 -1.36 15.29
N LEU A 372 3.03 -0.22 14.63
CA LEU A 372 3.96 0.85 14.98
C LEU A 372 3.41 1.79 16.05
N PHE A 373 2.09 2.01 16.07
CA PHE A 373 1.39 2.93 16.94
C PHE A 373 0.19 2.24 17.59
N GLU A 374 -0.02 2.51 18.88
CA GLU A 374 -1.30 2.23 19.51
C GLU A 374 -2.26 3.31 19.01
N GLY A 375 -3.44 2.92 18.49
CA GLY A 375 -4.40 3.89 18.03
C GLY A 375 -4.69 4.93 19.12
N ALA A 376 -4.78 6.18 18.75
CA ALA A 376 -5.34 7.21 19.62
C ALA A 376 -6.74 6.74 20.01
N ALA A 377 -6.86 6.20 21.22
CA ALA A 377 -8.05 5.57 21.76
C ALA A 377 -8.28 4.08 21.41
N ASP A 378 -7.50 3.18 22.00
CA ASP A 378 -8.12 1.94 22.51
C ASP A 378 -9.21 2.25 23.56
N GLY A 379 -9.36 3.52 24.00
CA GLY A 379 -10.42 4.03 24.88
C GLY A 379 -11.61 4.67 24.15
N GLU A 380 -11.41 5.47 23.10
CA GLU A 380 -12.50 6.20 22.43
C GLU A 380 -12.89 5.64 21.06
N VAL A 381 -11.97 5.07 20.27
CA VAL A 381 -12.31 4.38 19.02
C VAL A 381 -12.95 3.00 19.27
N ARG A 382 -12.69 2.35 20.42
CA ARG A 382 -13.53 1.24 20.87
C ARG A 382 -14.93 1.69 21.35
N GLN A 383 -15.10 2.94 21.76
CA GLN A 383 -16.44 3.49 22.01
C GLN A 383 -17.09 4.05 20.74
N THR A 384 -16.36 4.62 19.78
CA THR A 384 -16.93 5.09 18.48
C THR A 384 -17.01 3.98 17.42
N ALA A 385 -16.15 2.94 17.47
CA ALA A 385 -16.40 1.70 16.72
C ALA A 385 -17.38 0.77 17.41
N ARG A 386 -17.77 1.05 18.69
CA ARG A 386 -18.91 0.47 19.39
C ARG A 386 -20.14 1.39 19.41
N SER A 387 -20.06 2.66 19.11
CA SER A 387 -21.19 3.39 18.57
C SER A 387 -21.30 2.97 17.09
N ALA A 388 -21.99 1.85 16.91
CA ALA A 388 -22.36 1.33 15.62
C ALA A 388 -22.84 2.50 14.74
N ALA A 389 -22.18 2.70 13.60
CA ALA A 389 -22.61 3.73 12.67
C ALA A 389 -24.11 3.57 12.45
N GLU A 390 -24.86 4.57 12.84
CA GLU A 390 -26.30 4.64 12.59
C GLU A 390 -26.45 5.37 11.26
N VAL A 391 -26.94 4.67 10.26
CA VAL A 391 -27.18 5.22 8.92
C VAL A 391 -28.69 5.31 8.74
N ASP A 392 -29.20 6.53 8.55
CA ASP A 392 -30.59 6.79 8.25
C ASP A 392 -30.72 7.12 6.76
N VAL A 393 -31.59 6.40 6.07
CA VAL A 393 -31.88 6.58 4.65
C VAL A 393 -33.38 6.90 4.49
N ASP A 394 -33.71 8.03 3.89
CA ASP A 394 -35.09 8.41 3.56
C ASP A 394 -35.24 8.48 2.02
N VAL A 395 -36.02 7.58 1.46
CA VAL A 395 -36.29 7.51 0.03
C VAL A 395 -37.77 7.86 -0.21
N ARG A 396 -38.02 8.87 -1.05
CA ARG A 396 -39.37 9.29 -1.40
C ARG A 396 -39.62 9.10 -2.89
N VAL A 397 -40.61 8.32 -3.20
CA VAL A 397 -40.99 8.00 -4.57
C VAL A 397 -42.45 8.39 -4.77
N LYS A 398 -42.83 8.92 -5.94
CA LYS A 398 -44.21 9.28 -6.23
C LYS A 398 -44.98 8.03 -6.66
N ASN A 399 -44.44 7.26 -7.56
CA ASN A 399 -45.13 6.10 -8.13
C ASN A 399 -44.10 5.02 -8.54
N VAL A 400 -44.48 3.74 -8.45
CA VAL A 400 -43.69 2.60 -8.94
C VAL A 400 -44.54 1.89 -9.99
N ALA A 401 -44.15 2.04 -11.26
CA ALA A 401 -44.81 1.42 -12.40
C ALA A 401 -44.52 -0.08 -12.50
N GLU A 402 -45.29 -0.78 -13.32
CA GLU A 402 -45.03 -2.19 -13.65
C GLU A 402 -43.64 -2.37 -14.27
N GLY A 403 -42.87 -3.32 -13.77
CA GLY A 403 -41.43 -3.52 -14.10
C GLY A 403 -40.46 -2.62 -13.31
N GLY A 404 -40.95 -1.76 -12.42
CA GLY A 404 -40.12 -0.87 -11.60
C GLY A 404 -39.75 -1.47 -10.25
N LEU A 405 -38.46 -1.39 -9.89
CA LEU A 405 -37.90 -1.77 -8.58
C LEU A 405 -37.44 -0.50 -7.85
N VAL A 406 -37.85 -0.33 -6.60
CA VAL A 406 -37.31 0.67 -5.69
C VAL A 406 -36.64 -0.04 -4.52
N CYS A 407 -35.36 0.24 -4.28
CA CYS A 407 -34.61 -0.25 -3.14
C CYS A 407 -34.08 0.94 -2.34
N GLY A 408 -34.42 1.01 -1.06
CA GLY A 408 -33.97 2.09 -0.18
C GLY A 408 -32.48 2.00 0.13
N ALA A 409 -31.98 0.79 0.41
CA ALA A 409 -30.56 0.54 0.56
C ALA A 409 -30.23 -0.87 0.05
N ASP A 410 -29.13 -0.99 -0.69
CA ASP A 410 -28.56 -2.25 -1.15
C ASP A 410 -27.15 -2.40 -0.54
N VAL A 411 -27.00 -3.35 0.38
CA VAL A 411 -25.80 -3.53 1.20
C VAL A 411 -25.23 -4.93 0.95
N LYS A 412 -24.08 -5.02 0.32
CA LYS A 412 -23.41 -6.32 0.08
C LYS A 412 -23.02 -7.03 1.38
N ARG A 413 -22.52 -6.26 2.36
CA ARG A 413 -22.09 -6.85 3.63
C ARG A 413 -22.25 -5.84 4.78
N MET A 414 -22.89 -6.25 5.86
CA MET A 414 -22.98 -5.50 7.10
C MET A 414 -22.39 -6.32 8.25
N VAL A 415 -21.30 -5.86 8.85
CA VAL A 415 -20.59 -6.59 9.93
C VAL A 415 -21.06 -6.14 11.30
N SER A 416 -21.33 -4.83 11.47
CA SER A 416 -21.88 -4.26 12.69
C SER A 416 -22.50 -2.90 12.37
N GLY A 417 -23.37 -2.41 13.23
CA GLY A 417 -23.97 -1.09 13.10
C GLY A 417 -25.51 -1.12 13.10
N LYS A 418 -26.10 0.06 12.98
CA LYS A 418 -27.54 0.21 12.83
C LYS A 418 -27.85 0.87 11.48
N LEU A 419 -28.74 0.27 10.73
CA LEU A 419 -29.26 0.83 9.48
C LEU A 419 -30.77 1.02 9.63
N LYS A 420 -31.20 2.27 9.51
CA LYS A 420 -32.65 2.60 9.45
C LYS A 420 -32.95 3.12 8.04
N VAL A 421 -33.95 2.57 7.44
CA VAL A 421 -34.39 2.98 6.11
C VAL A 421 -35.87 3.29 6.13
N LYS A 422 -36.25 4.45 5.60
CA LYS A 422 -37.63 4.81 5.36
C LYS A 422 -37.86 4.97 3.86
N VAL A 423 -38.78 4.22 3.31
CA VAL A 423 -39.22 4.36 1.91
C VAL A 423 -40.69 4.75 1.91
N THR A 424 -41.00 5.89 1.33
CA THR A 424 -42.37 6.39 1.23
C THR A 424 -42.76 6.52 -0.23
N VAL A 425 -43.84 5.84 -0.63
CA VAL A 425 -44.42 5.98 -1.94
C VAL A 425 -45.76 6.74 -1.78
N SER A 426 -45.82 7.93 -2.36
CA SER A 426 -46.98 8.84 -2.17
C SER A 426 -48.19 8.53 -3.07
N ASP A 427 -48.04 7.53 -3.95
CA ASP A 427 -49.13 7.10 -4.86
C ASP A 427 -49.17 5.56 -4.91
N THR A 428 -49.24 4.94 -6.06
CA THR A 428 -49.46 3.49 -6.20
C THR A 428 -48.21 2.71 -6.52
N VAL A 429 -48.05 1.52 -5.92
CA VAL A 429 -47.01 0.53 -6.20
C VAL A 429 -47.61 -0.61 -7.05
N TYR A 430 -47.06 -0.80 -8.25
CA TYR A 430 -47.44 -1.90 -9.17
C TYR A 430 -46.44 -3.01 -9.24
N ASP A 431 -45.23 -2.83 -8.64
CA ASP A 431 -44.16 -3.85 -8.59
C ASP A 431 -43.49 -3.86 -7.22
N GLU A 432 -42.20 -4.16 -7.13
CA GLU A 432 -41.52 -4.43 -5.86
C GLU A 432 -40.88 -3.15 -5.26
N VAL A 433 -41.15 -2.89 -3.98
CA VAL A 433 -40.45 -1.90 -3.16
C VAL A 433 -39.74 -2.64 -2.02
N VAL A 434 -38.42 -2.55 -1.95
CA VAL A 434 -37.61 -3.14 -0.89
C VAL A 434 -36.99 -2.02 -0.05
N GLY A 435 -37.22 -2.04 1.27
CA GLY A 435 -36.60 -1.09 2.17
C GLY A 435 -35.08 -1.30 2.21
N VAL A 436 -34.65 -2.50 2.54
CA VAL A 436 -33.22 -2.87 2.60
C VAL A 436 -33.01 -4.25 2.01
N ARG A 437 -31.99 -4.37 1.16
CA ARG A 437 -31.43 -5.65 0.72
C ARG A 437 -30.03 -5.80 1.29
N ILE A 438 -29.71 -6.95 1.88
CA ILE A 438 -28.41 -7.26 2.45
C ILE A 438 -27.99 -8.65 2.02
N ASP A 439 -26.82 -8.78 1.39
CA ASP A 439 -26.29 -10.09 1.00
C ASP A 439 -25.74 -10.85 2.20
N THR A 440 -25.06 -10.17 3.12
CA THR A 440 -24.51 -10.79 4.35
C THR A 440 -24.65 -9.86 5.54
N LEU A 441 -25.27 -10.33 6.64
CA LEU A 441 -25.41 -9.60 7.91
C LEU A 441 -24.70 -10.36 9.05
N ARG A 442 -23.83 -9.65 9.79
CA ARG A 442 -23.23 -10.14 11.05
C ARG A 442 -23.33 -9.06 12.11
N ASN A 443 -23.85 -9.39 13.28
CA ASN A 443 -23.90 -8.49 14.46
C ASN A 443 -24.46 -7.08 14.22
N GLY A 444 -25.21 -6.85 13.15
CA GLY A 444 -25.85 -5.59 12.83
C GLY A 444 -27.32 -5.55 13.20
N HIS A 445 -27.87 -4.36 13.39
CA HIS A 445 -29.31 -4.13 13.58
C HIS A 445 -29.88 -3.36 12.40
N VAL A 446 -30.88 -3.90 11.73
CA VAL A 446 -31.48 -3.30 10.55
C VAL A 446 -32.98 -3.13 10.79
N SER A 447 -33.47 -1.93 10.51
CA SER A 447 -34.91 -1.66 10.49
C SER A 447 -35.27 -0.91 9.21
N ALA A 448 -36.36 -1.31 8.58
CA ALA A 448 -36.87 -0.61 7.42
C ALA A 448 -38.38 -0.39 7.60
N ASN A 449 -38.79 0.84 7.32
CA ASN A 449 -40.22 1.21 7.22
C ASN A 449 -40.54 1.50 5.77
N VAL A 450 -41.43 0.74 5.18
CA VAL A 450 -41.91 0.93 3.79
C VAL A 450 -43.39 1.23 3.81
N GLU A 451 -43.72 2.41 3.35
CA GLU A 451 -45.09 2.93 3.32
C GLU A 451 -45.51 3.23 1.89
N ALA A 452 -46.66 2.84 1.50
CA ALA A 452 -47.28 3.24 0.23
C ALA A 452 -48.78 3.63 0.46
N GLN A 453 -49.24 4.62 -0.28
CA GLN A 453 -50.64 5.04 -0.20
C GLN A 453 -51.57 3.98 -0.77
N THR A 454 -51.14 3.33 -1.85
CA THR A 454 -51.89 2.25 -2.50
C THR A 454 -50.96 1.20 -3.02
N VAL A 455 -51.34 -0.10 -2.95
CA VAL A 455 -50.63 -1.23 -3.58
C VAL A 455 -51.58 -1.84 -4.61
N GLY A 456 -51.20 -1.72 -5.88
CA GLY A 456 -51.97 -2.26 -7.00
C GLY A 456 -51.80 -3.77 -7.15
N LYS A 457 -52.53 -4.34 -8.11
CA LYS A 457 -52.47 -5.78 -8.37
C LYS A 457 -51.07 -6.18 -8.86
N GLY A 458 -50.36 -7.00 -8.10
CA GLY A 458 -48.97 -7.40 -8.36
C GLY A 458 -47.93 -6.67 -7.54
N GLY A 459 -48.27 -5.52 -6.94
CA GLY A 459 -47.36 -4.75 -6.10
C GLY A 459 -46.96 -5.48 -4.81
N ARG A 460 -45.71 -5.28 -4.37
CA ARG A 460 -45.13 -5.88 -3.16
C ARG A 460 -44.33 -4.86 -2.37
N LEU A 461 -44.47 -4.91 -1.04
CA LEU A 461 -43.68 -4.12 -0.11
C LEU A 461 -42.85 -5.07 0.76
N THR A 462 -41.54 -4.91 0.76
CA THR A 462 -40.61 -5.72 1.56
C THR A 462 -39.77 -4.79 2.42
N GLY A 463 -39.84 -4.92 3.76
CA GLY A 463 -39.05 -4.09 4.65
C GLY A 463 -37.55 -4.43 4.58
N VAL A 464 -37.19 -5.67 4.91
CA VAL A 464 -35.79 -6.13 4.93
C VAL A 464 -35.69 -7.50 4.23
N LYS A 465 -34.72 -7.62 3.33
CA LYS A 465 -34.37 -8.86 2.68
C LYS A 465 -32.89 -9.18 2.97
N ILE A 466 -32.62 -10.36 3.55
CA ILE A 466 -31.27 -10.82 3.88
C ILE A 466 -31.05 -12.18 3.20
N ASP A 467 -29.98 -12.29 2.43
CA ASP A 467 -29.67 -13.52 1.70
C ASP A 467 -28.82 -14.49 2.54
N ASN A 468 -27.92 -13.97 3.42
CA ASN A 468 -27.10 -14.77 4.34
C ASN A 468 -26.98 -14.09 5.72
N LEU A 469 -27.13 -14.88 6.78
CA LEU A 469 -27.01 -14.50 8.18
C LEU A 469 -25.68 -14.96 8.78
#